data_d7d1ab1cafffd2b8975e225df8ab64e1
#
_entry.id   d7d1ab1cafffd2b8975e225df8ab64e1
#
_cell.length_a   1.000
_cell.length_b   1.000
_cell.length_c   1.000
_cell.angle_alpha   90.00
_cell.angle_beta   90.00
_cell.angle_gamma   90.00
#
_symmetry.space_group_name_H-M   'P 1'
#
loop_
_entity.id
_entity.type
_entity.pdbx_description
1 polymer ?
#
loop_
_entity_poly.entity_id
_entity_poly.type
_entity_poly.pdbx_seq_one_letter_code
_entity_poly.pdbx_strand_id
1 'polypeptide(L)'
;MRIIYRNLSLLFCVLIAAGCQDSSTEHDDDPAGSNSISACQPADGITPICGFKNPEDLVQLPGTQQLLVSEMGAFMADAPGKLLIYDIAAEQQLDLPIEWIPGADVWGDDACEAPEPELFSPHGIDLSLKQDNQIQLLVVNHGGRESVEFFEVIAADEGWSLQWMGCALPPGDPFINDVVALSDGGFLVTHMWNKSIAFEEVGRRLLAGEKMGWVWEWQAGSGFSFVANSQEVMPNGITVSKDNKKIFVNVYMGNKVIKLDRGSGMVEGTFEIRQPDNVTLDADGMLWIASHQQDPLNETCTVEEGPCLLPFQVARVDSQTMLGETVLEHEGAPMGYVTVALKVDDEIYMGSAHGDRIARVSLP
;
A
#
# COMPACT_ATOMS: atom_id res chain seq x y z
N MET A 1 -22.66 -10.65 45.37
CA MET A 1 -21.92 -11.85 45.83
C MET A 1 -20.45 -11.62 45.46
N ARG A 2 -19.64 -11.24 46.47
CA ARG A 2 -18.21 -10.90 46.30
C ARG A 2 -17.42 -12.20 46.38
N ILE A 3 -16.54 -12.44 45.41
CA ILE A 3 -15.54 -13.49 45.49
C ILE A 3 -14.14 -12.82 45.50
N ILE A 4 -13.46 -13.10 46.61
CA ILE A 4 -12.13 -12.62 46.97
C ILE A 4 -11.14 -13.66 46.46
N TYR A 5 -10.10 -13.24 45.68
CA TYR A 5 -8.94 -14.10 45.42
C TYR A 5 -7.76 -13.68 46.28
N ARG A 6 -7.26 -14.66 47.03
CA ARG A 6 -6.13 -14.58 47.97
C ARG A 6 -4.83 -14.77 47.22
N ASN A 7 -3.89 -13.86 47.50
CA ASN A 7 -2.48 -13.97 47.20
C ASN A 7 -1.82 -15.15 47.92
N LEU A 8 -0.94 -15.85 47.27
CA LEU A 8 0.04 -16.74 47.92
C LEU A 8 1.43 -16.44 47.37
N SER A 9 2.20 -15.70 48.16
CA SER A 9 3.65 -15.53 48.03
C SER A 9 4.36 -16.74 48.59
N LEU A 10 5.34 -17.27 47.87
CA LEU A 10 6.34 -18.18 48.45
C LEU A 10 7.74 -17.68 48.09
N LEU A 11 8.42 -17.28 49.13
CA LEU A 11 9.82 -16.93 49.24
C LEU A 11 10.64 -18.23 49.33
N PHE A 12 11.76 -18.37 48.63
CA PHE A 12 12.84 -19.26 49.03
C PHE A 12 14.21 -18.70 48.73
N CYS A 13 15.06 -18.84 49.76
CA CYS A 13 16.36 -18.22 49.96
C CYS A 13 17.50 -18.89 49.21
N VAL A 14 18.43 -18.07 48.82
CA VAL A 14 19.92 -18.04 48.82
C VAL A 14 20.63 -19.32 49.31
N LEU A 15 21.60 -19.79 48.52
CA LEU A 15 22.87 -20.29 49.04
C LEU A 15 24.01 -20.00 48.03
N ILE A 16 25.07 -19.39 48.60
CA ILE A 16 26.37 -19.00 48.02
C ILE A 16 27.27 -20.21 48.00
N ALA A 17 28.01 -20.45 46.94
CA ALA A 17 29.30 -21.10 47.01
C ALA A 17 30.29 -20.53 45.98
N ALA A 18 31.35 -19.99 46.48
CA ALA A 18 32.52 -19.50 45.76
C ALA A 18 33.43 -20.63 45.31
N GLY A 19 34.18 -20.43 44.24
CA GLY A 19 35.40 -21.16 44.07
C GLY A 19 35.92 -21.32 42.64
N CYS A 20 37.03 -20.63 42.40
CA CYS A 20 38.16 -20.89 41.52
C CYS A 20 38.11 -20.50 40.04
N GLN A 21 38.98 -19.53 39.77
CA GLN A 21 39.60 -19.25 38.47
C GLN A 21 40.28 -20.50 37.88
N ASP A 22 40.12 -20.65 36.59
CA ASP A 22 41.32 -20.94 35.77
C ASP A 22 41.14 -20.42 34.34
N SER A 23 42.28 -20.08 33.79
CA SER A 23 42.60 -19.26 32.66
C SER A 23 42.35 -19.87 31.28
N SER A 24 42.09 -18.95 30.35
CA SER A 24 42.56 -18.96 28.97
C SER A 24 42.02 -20.03 28.02
N THR A 25 41.19 -19.63 27.12
CA THR A 25 41.49 -19.48 25.66
C THR A 25 40.40 -18.69 25.05
N GLU A 26 40.72 -17.48 24.55
CA GLU A 26 39.91 -16.79 23.59
C GLU A 26 39.80 -17.64 22.36
N HIS A 27 38.66 -18.29 22.16
CA HIS A 27 38.15 -18.62 20.85
C HIS A 27 37.17 -17.50 20.51
N ASP A 28 37.62 -16.64 19.63
CA ASP A 28 36.74 -15.79 18.81
C ASP A 28 35.90 -16.74 17.94
N ASP A 29 34.84 -17.25 18.50
CA ASP A 29 33.66 -17.68 17.73
C ASP A 29 32.82 -16.44 17.59
N ASP A 30 33.14 -15.65 16.56
CA ASP A 30 32.26 -14.67 15.96
C ASP A 30 31.02 -15.45 15.50
N PRO A 31 29.85 -15.32 16.17
CA PRO A 31 28.63 -15.96 15.65
C PRO A 31 28.32 -15.29 14.33
N ALA A 32 28.47 -16.05 13.26
CA ALA A 32 28.16 -15.67 11.91
C ALA A 32 26.98 -14.70 11.87
N GLY A 33 27.28 -13.45 11.48
CA GLY A 33 26.38 -12.52 10.86
C GLY A 33 24.98 -12.40 11.45
N SER A 34 24.79 -11.77 12.58
CA SER A 34 23.62 -10.93 12.76
C SER A 34 23.85 -9.71 11.86
N ASN A 35 23.58 -9.83 10.57
CA ASN A 35 23.38 -8.70 9.72
C ASN A 35 22.32 -7.86 10.44
N SER A 36 22.71 -6.69 10.92
CA SER A 36 21.75 -5.78 11.52
C SER A 36 20.82 -5.36 10.38
N ILE A 37 19.69 -6.00 10.32
CA ILE A 37 18.61 -5.83 9.33
C ILE A 37 18.16 -4.35 9.23
N SER A 38 18.49 -3.57 10.25
CA SER A 38 18.27 -2.13 10.32
C SER A 38 19.21 -1.27 9.47
N ALA A 39 20.29 -1.80 8.91
CA ALA A 39 21.22 -1.01 8.12
C ALA A 39 20.57 -0.53 6.81
N CYS A 40 20.47 0.79 6.64
CA CYS A 40 20.03 1.43 5.41
C CYS A 40 21.19 1.48 4.41
N GLN A 41 21.61 0.33 3.89
CA GLN A 41 22.75 0.20 2.99
C GLN A 41 22.34 -0.52 1.70
N PRO A 42 22.82 -0.09 0.53
CA PRO A 42 22.58 -0.78 -0.73
C PRO A 42 23.13 -2.21 -0.71
N ALA A 43 22.35 -3.13 -1.26
CA ALA A 43 22.77 -4.51 -1.53
C ALA A 43 22.01 -5.06 -2.76
N ASP A 44 22.62 -5.99 -3.48
CA ASP A 44 22.02 -6.71 -4.62
C ASP A 44 21.39 -5.80 -5.69
N GLY A 45 21.95 -4.61 -5.92
CA GLY A 45 21.45 -3.62 -6.86
C GLY A 45 20.26 -2.80 -6.35
N ILE A 46 19.78 -3.06 -5.15
CA ILE A 46 18.69 -2.32 -4.50
C ILE A 46 19.28 -1.25 -3.57
N THR A 47 18.85 -0.01 -3.72
CA THR A 47 19.23 1.11 -2.86
C THR A 47 18.06 1.48 -1.95
N PRO A 48 18.11 1.19 -0.64
CA PRO A 48 17.09 1.57 0.31
C PRO A 48 17.17 3.07 0.63
N ILE A 49 16.04 3.70 0.87
CA ILE A 49 15.86 5.09 1.30
C ILE A 49 15.01 5.03 2.55
N CYS A 50 15.63 5.25 3.70
CA CYS A 50 15.01 5.01 5.00
C CYS A 50 14.40 6.26 5.62
N GLY A 51 13.70 6.08 6.75
CA GLY A 51 13.07 7.16 7.51
C GLY A 51 11.57 7.30 7.24
N PHE A 52 10.98 6.34 6.54
CA PHE A 52 9.53 6.22 6.32
C PHE A 52 8.88 5.36 7.41
N LYS A 53 7.55 5.32 7.36
CA LYS A 53 6.76 4.41 8.19
C LYS A 53 5.65 3.79 7.34
N ASN A 54 5.81 2.52 6.99
CA ASN A 54 4.87 1.79 6.15
C ASN A 54 4.50 2.55 4.85
N PRO A 55 5.48 2.93 4.01
CA PRO A 55 5.23 3.63 2.75
C PRO A 55 4.59 2.69 1.74
N GLU A 56 3.27 2.57 1.81
CA GLU A 56 2.50 1.53 1.14
C GLU A 56 2.32 1.82 -0.36
N ASP A 57 2.05 3.08 -0.72
CA ASP A 57 1.83 3.46 -2.11
C ASP A 57 2.57 4.74 -2.51
N LEU A 58 2.88 4.83 -3.80
CA LEU A 58 3.71 5.87 -4.40
C LEU A 58 3.11 6.37 -5.71
N VAL A 59 3.01 7.69 -5.87
CA VAL A 59 2.68 8.31 -7.16
C VAL A 59 3.61 9.47 -7.47
N GLN A 60 3.97 9.68 -8.73
CA GLN A 60 4.81 10.80 -9.14
C GLN A 60 3.99 12.08 -9.33
N LEU A 61 4.40 13.20 -8.74
CA LEU A 61 3.81 14.50 -9.00
C LEU A 61 4.09 14.93 -10.45
N PRO A 62 3.05 15.32 -11.22
CA PRO A 62 3.17 15.58 -12.64
C PRO A 62 4.24 16.63 -12.96
N GLY A 63 5.15 16.28 -13.88
CA GLY A 63 6.20 17.18 -14.37
C GLY A 63 7.33 17.46 -13.39
N THR A 64 7.46 16.69 -12.32
CA THR A 64 8.48 16.85 -11.28
C THR A 64 9.31 15.59 -11.07
N GLN A 65 10.40 15.73 -10.30
CA GLN A 65 11.19 14.62 -9.73
C GLN A 65 10.80 14.38 -8.26
N GLN A 66 9.49 14.39 -7.98
CA GLN A 66 8.97 14.23 -6.62
C GLN A 66 7.89 13.16 -6.57
N LEU A 67 7.94 12.33 -5.55
CA LEU A 67 6.95 11.29 -5.26
C LEU A 67 6.06 11.75 -4.10
N LEU A 68 4.77 11.60 -4.25
CA LEU A 68 3.84 11.59 -3.14
C LEU A 68 3.79 10.18 -2.58
N VAL A 69 3.98 10.05 -1.28
CA VAL A 69 4.09 8.78 -0.56
C VAL A 69 2.94 8.66 0.41
N SER A 70 2.23 7.55 0.36
CA SER A 70 1.22 7.17 1.33
C SER A 70 1.86 6.31 2.43
N GLU A 71 2.06 6.90 3.62
CA GLU A 71 2.47 6.15 4.81
C GLU A 71 1.22 5.65 5.53
N MET A 72 0.94 4.37 5.37
CA MET A 72 -0.17 3.70 6.05
C MET A 72 0.08 3.66 7.57
N GLY A 73 -0.95 3.88 8.38
CA GLY A 73 -0.82 3.82 9.84
C GLY A 73 -0.49 2.42 10.33
N ALA A 74 -1.48 1.53 10.33
CA ALA A 74 -1.28 0.12 10.63
C ALA A 74 -2.39 -0.71 9.98
N PHE A 75 -2.04 -1.87 9.48
CA PHE A 75 -3.00 -2.79 8.87
C PHE A 75 -4.05 -3.23 9.89
N MET A 76 -5.33 -3.02 9.57
CA MET A 76 -6.48 -3.39 10.41
C MET A 76 -6.49 -2.80 11.83
N ALA A 77 -5.78 -1.71 12.07
CA ALA A 77 -5.77 -1.02 13.35
C ALA A 77 -6.05 0.48 13.18
N ASP A 78 -6.68 1.08 14.19
CA ASP A 78 -6.90 2.53 14.26
C ASP A 78 -5.58 3.25 14.61
N ALA A 79 -4.65 3.29 13.67
CA ALA A 79 -3.40 4.00 13.83
C ALA A 79 -3.26 5.01 12.69
N PRO A 80 -2.97 6.29 13.00
CA PRO A 80 -2.84 7.30 11.97
C PRO A 80 -1.61 7.05 11.09
N GLY A 81 -1.80 7.36 9.82
CA GLY A 81 -0.75 7.47 8.83
C GLY A 81 -0.53 8.93 8.42
N LYS A 82 0.18 9.14 7.34
CA LYS A 82 0.35 10.47 6.75
C LYS A 82 0.68 10.40 5.26
N LEU A 83 0.51 11.52 4.58
CA LEU A 83 1.03 11.75 3.24
C LEU A 83 2.28 12.63 3.34
N LEU A 84 3.26 12.37 2.52
CA LEU A 84 4.48 13.19 2.42
C LEU A 84 5.00 13.23 0.99
N ILE A 85 5.96 14.09 0.73
CA ILE A 85 6.70 14.16 -0.53
C ILE A 85 8.10 13.60 -0.33
N TYR A 86 8.58 12.81 -1.28
CA TYR A 86 9.99 12.47 -1.42
C TYR A 86 10.56 13.16 -2.65
N ASP A 87 11.53 14.06 -2.45
CA ASP A 87 12.25 14.71 -3.53
C ASP A 87 13.43 13.83 -3.96
N ILE A 88 13.34 13.30 -5.17
CA ILE A 88 14.33 12.37 -5.72
C ILE A 88 15.67 13.07 -5.92
N ALA A 89 15.66 14.32 -6.42
CA ALA A 89 16.88 15.04 -6.74
C ALA A 89 17.63 15.51 -5.48
N ALA A 90 16.89 15.89 -4.44
CA ALA A 90 17.45 16.32 -3.17
C ALA A 90 17.69 15.16 -2.20
N GLU A 91 17.17 13.97 -2.50
CA GLU A 91 17.16 12.77 -1.63
C GLU A 91 16.62 13.07 -0.22
N GLN A 92 15.50 13.79 -0.15
CA GLN A 92 14.91 14.19 1.14
C GLN A 92 13.39 14.05 1.17
N GLN A 93 12.88 13.80 2.36
CA GLN A 93 11.46 13.86 2.65
C GLN A 93 11.05 15.30 2.95
N LEU A 94 9.89 15.70 2.45
CA LEU A 94 9.28 17.00 2.66
C LEU A 94 7.89 16.80 3.28
N ASP A 95 7.53 17.64 4.23
CA ASP A 95 6.19 17.63 4.78
C ASP A 95 5.16 18.04 3.73
N LEU A 96 3.97 17.45 3.82
CA LEU A 96 2.83 17.75 2.98
C LEU A 96 1.65 18.17 3.87
N PRO A 97 1.55 19.46 4.24
CA PRO A 97 0.49 19.94 5.11
C PRO A 97 -0.88 19.81 4.45
N ILE A 98 -1.88 19.45 5.25
CA ILE A 98 -3.27 19.27 4.82
C ILE A 98 -4.15 20.33 5.48
N GLU A 99 -4.88 21.10 4.67
CA GLU A 99 -5.98 21.94 5.12
C GLU A 99 -7.29 21.15 5.03
N TRP A 100 -7.89 20.85 6.19
CA TRP A 100 -9.07 19.99 6.32
C TRP A 100 -10.41 20.71 6.17
N ILE A 101 -10.40 22.02 6.05
CA ILE A 101 -11.60 22.81 5.78
C ILE A 101 -11.89 22.74 4.28
N PRO A 102 -13.09 22.33 3.84
CA PRO A 102 -13.36 22.17 2.42
C PRO A 102 -13.18 23.50 1.66
N GLY A 103 -12.65 23.41 0.45
CA GLY A 103 -12.61 24.53 -0.49
C GLY A 103 -14.00 24.99 -0.92
N ALA A 104 -14.07 26.01 -1.77
CA ALA A 104 -15.35 26.56 -2.24
C ALA A 104 -16.16 25.57 -3.09
N ASP A 105 -15.44 24.70 -3.83
CA ASP A 105 -16.03 23.68 -4.69
C ASP A 105 -15.80 22.30 -4.04
N VAL A 106 -16.88 21.68 -3.56
CA VAL A 106 -16.83 20.34 -2.96
C VAL A 106 -16.78 19.30 -4.07
N TRP A 107 -15.81 18.37 -3.94
CA TRP A 107 -15.72 17.15 -4.75
C TRP A 107 -16.25 15.97 -3.94
N GLY A 108 -16.77 14.94 -4.59
CA GLY A 108 -17.32 13.80 -3.86
C GLY A 108 -18.81 13.91 -3.55
N ASP A 109 -19.25 13.27 -2.48
CA ASP A 109 -20.67 13.25 -2.07
C ASP A 109 -21.02 14.51 -1.24
N ASP A 110 -22.14 15.16 -1.53
CA ASP A 110 -22.57 16.44 -0.91
C ASP A 110 -22.63 16.40 0.63
N ALA A 111 -22.87 15.26 1.23
CA ALA A 111 -23.03 15.08 2.67
C ALA A 111 -21.81 14.46 3.36
N CYS A 112 -20.72 14.29 2.63
CA CYS A 112 -19.51 13.69 3.20
C CYS A 112 -18.72 14.75 3.98
N GLU A 113 -18.49 14.50 5.26
CA GLU A 113 -17.70 15.37 6.16
C GLU A 113 -16.22 14.95 6.13
N ALA A 114 -15.30 15.86 6.44
CA ALA A 114 -13.88 15.52 6.57
C ALA A 114 -13.67 14.44 7.64
N PRO A 115 -12.70 13.53 7.45
CA PRO A 115 -12.35 12.58 8.50
C PRO A 115 -11.73 13.31 9.69
N GLU A 116 -11.69 12.64 10.85
CA GLU A 116 -10.92 13.15 11.99
C GLU A 116 -9.41 13.11 11.64
N PRO A 117 -8.71 14.25 11.59
CA PRO A 117 -7.31 14.29 11.12
C PRO A 117 -6.38 13.36 11.89
N GLU A 118 -6.65 13.18 13.19
CA GLU A 118 -5.86 12.34 14.09
C GLU A 118 -6.04 10.83 13.83
N LEU A 119 -7.09 10.47 13.09
CA LEU A 119 -7.36 9.09 12.69
C LEU A 119 -7.00 8.81 11.23
N PHE A 120 -6.73 9.85 10.43
CA PHE A 120 -6.47 9.69 9.00
C PHE A 120 -5.36 8.65 8.74
N SER A 121 -5.68 7.62 7.99
CA SER A 121 -4.79 6.51 7.65
C SER A 121 -4.86 6.23 6.15
N PRO A 122 -4.02 6.92 5.35
CA PRO A 122 -4.00 6.76 3.90
C PRO A 122 -3.47 5.37 3.52
N HIS A 123 -3.95 4.86 2.37
CA HIS A 123 -3.54 3.60 1.77
C HIS A 123 -3.28 3.82 0.28
N GLY A 124 -4.03 3.17 -0.62
CA GLY A 124 -3.91 3.37 -2.07
C GLY A 124 -4.20 4.81 -2.47
N ILE A 125 -3.43 5.34 -3.40
CA ILE A 125 -3.50 6.74 -3.85
C ILE A 125 -3.41 6.85 -5.36
N ASP A 126 -4.09 7.83 -5.94
CA ASP A 126 -3.94 8.15 -7.37
C ASP A 126 -3.98 9.65 -7.65
N LEU A 127 -3.17 10.10 -8.59
CA LEU A 127 -3.10 11.49 -9.06
C LEU A 127 -3.70 11.64 -10.45
N SER A 128 -4.54 12.64 -10.63
CA SER A 128 -5.10 12.99 -11.93
C SER A 128 -5.13 14.50 -12.16
N LEU A 129 -5.13 14.88 -13.43
CA LEU A 129 -5.33 16.29 -13.84
C LEU A 129 -6.80 16.49 -14.20
N LYS A 130 -7.44 17.42 -13.53
CA LYS A 130 -8.78 17.89 -13.89
C LYS A 130 -8.73 18.81 -15.12
N GLN A 131 -9.90 19.09 -15.72
CA GLN A 131 -9.99 19.88 -16.96
C GLN A 131 -9.44 21.31 -16.87
N ASP A 132 -9.36 21.87 -15.66
CA ASP A 132 -8.81 23.20 -15.36
C ASP A 132 -7.35 23.18 -14.93
N ASN A 133 -6.67 22.05 -15.13
CA ASN A 133 -5.30 21.75 -14.70
C ASN A 133 -5.10 21.70 -13.18
N GLN A 134 -6.15 21.64 -12.37
CA GLN A 134 -6.01 21.29 -10.97
C GLN A 134 -5.48 19.86 -10.85
N ILE A 135 -4.58 19.64 -9.90
CA ILE A 135 -4.09 18.30 -9.59
C ILE A 135 -5.00 17.71 -8.51
N GLN A 136 -5.74 16.67 -8.87
CA GLN A 136 -6.56 15.91 -7.92
C GLN A 136 -5.75 14.73 -7.40
N LEU A 137 -5.75 14.57 -6.08
CA LEU A 137 -5.30 13.36 -5.40
C LEU A 137 -6.53 12.65 -4.82
N LEU A 138 -6.67 11.37 -5.13
CA LEU A 138 -7.59 10.44 -4.47
C LEU A 138 -6.81 9.62 -3.45
N VAL A 139 -7.41 9.40 -2.29
CA VAL A 139 -6.79 8.64 -1.19
C VAL A 139 -7.82 7.70 -0.58
N VAL A 140 -7.51 6.42 -0.56
CA VAL A 140 -8.22 5.47 0.29
C VAL A 140 -7.85 5.75 1.74
N ASN A 141 -8.85 5.94 2.60
CA ASN A 141 -8.66 6.15 4.03
C ASN A 141 -9.32 5.02 4.83
N HIS A 142 -8.56 4.46 5.77
CA HIS A 142 -9.03 3.43 6.71
C HIS A 142 -9.32 3.98 8.11
N GLY A 143 -8.80 5.15 8.41
CA GLY A 143 -8.87 5.72 9.76
C GLY A 143 -10.24 6.29 10.11
N GLY A 144 -10.84 5.77 11.18
CA GLY A 144 -12.17 6.13 11.65
C GLY A 144 -13.32 5.63 10.77
N ARG A 145 -13.10 5.52 9.47
CA ARG A 145 -14.05 4.98 8.48
C ARG A 145 -13.35 4.59 7.19
N GLU A 146 -13.99 3.74 6.39
CA GLU A 146 -13.58 3.50 5.01
C GLU A 146 -14.16 4.58 4.09
N SER A 147 -13.30 5.28 3.37
CA SER A 147 -13.68 6.37 2.47
C SER A 147 -12.64 6.55 1.35
N VAL A 148 -13.07 7.19 0.26
CA VAL A 148 -12.16 7.78 -0.71
C VAL A 148 -12.19 9.28 -0.49
N GLU A 149 -11.06 9.84 -0.07
CA GLU A 149 -10.89 11.27 0.18
C GLU A 149 -10.36 11.97 -1.08
N PHE A 150 -10.86 13.17 -1.34
CA PHE A 150 -10.45 14.00 -2.46
C PHE A 150 -9.62 15.18 -1.95
N PHE A 151 -8.46 15.38 -2.54
CA PHE A 151 -7.62 16.55 -2.27
C PHE A 151 -7.25 17.26 -3.55
N GLU A 152 -7.18 18.60 -3.48
CA GLU A 152 -6.43 19.39 -4.44
C GLU A 152 -4.98 19.48 -4.00
N VAL A 153 -4.05 19.16 -4.90
CA VAL A 153 -2.60 19.32 -4.66
C VAL A 153 -2.20 20.69 -5.15
N ILE A 154 -1.77 21.54 -4.24
CA ILE A 154 -1.48 22.97 -4.50
C ILE A 154 0.02 23.21 -4.43
N ALA A 155 0.60 23.75 -5.51
CA ALA A 155 1.98 24.21 -5.48
C ALA A 155 2.08 25.49 -4.61
N ALA A 156 2.98 25.48 -3.63
CA ALA A 156 3.29 26.59 -2.76
C ALA A 156 4.69 27.15 -3.04
N ASP A 157 5.03 28.30 -2.48
CA ASP A 157 6.34 28.94 -2.67
C ASP A 157 7.50 28.03 -2.18
N GLU A 158 7.24 27.21 -1.17
CA GLU A 158 8.19 26.27 -0.57
C GLU A 158 7.59 24.82 -0.55
N GLY A 159 7.32 24.24 -1.73
CA GLY A 159 6.86 22.86 -1.86
C GLY A 159 5.39 22.70 -2.21
N TRP A 160 4.68 21.81 -1.53
CA TRP A 160 3.30 21.42 -1.83
C TRP A 160 2.44 21.46 -0.58
N SER A 161 1.14 21.63 -0.77
CA SER A 161 0.12 21.47 0.26
C SER A 161 -1.10 20.76 -0.30
N LEU A 162 -1.91 20.18 0.56
CA LEU A 162 -3.18 19.55 0.20
C LEU A 162 -4.34 20.37 0.77
N GLN A 163 -5.32 20.64 -0.08
CA GLN A 163 -6.64 21.13 0.33
C GLN A 163 -7.62 19.96 0.25
N TRP A 164 -8.24 19.61 1.37
CA TRP A 164 -9.33 18.64 1.35
C TRP A 164 -10.54 19.22 0.61
N MET A 165 -11.08 18.44 -0.34
CA MET A 165 -12.14 18.88 -1.25
C MET A 165 -13.43 18.09 -1.09
N GLY A 166 -13.45 17.03 -0.30
CA GLY A 166 -14.61 16.18 -0.10
C GLY A 166 -14.25 14.71 -0.02
N CYS A 167 -15.26 13.86 0.03
CA CYS A 167 -15.09 12.42 0.10
C CYS A 167 -16.27 11.67 -0.51
N ALA A 168 -16.09 10.35 -0.70
CA ALA A 168 -17.16 9.43 -1.05
C ALA A 168 -17.10 8.20 -0.14
N LEU A 169 -18.28 7.75 0.34
CA LEU A 169 -18.40 6.64 1.27
C LEU A 169 -18.91 5.40 0.51
N PRO A 170 -18.08 4.37 0.33
CA PRO A 170 -18.53 3.14 -0.32
C PRO A 170 -19.66 2.48 0.48
N PRO A 171 -20.67 1.91 -0.21
CA PRO A 171 -21.83 1.35 0.48
C PRO A 171 -21.52 0.07 1.24
N GLY A 172 -22.25 -0.14 2.33
CA GLY A 172 -22.11 -1.32 3.19
C GLY A 172 -21.06 -1.14 4.27
N ASP A 173 -20.25 -2.15 4.49
CA ASP A 173 -19.16 -2.17 5.47
C ASP A 173 -17.89 -2.72 4.80
N PRO A 174 -17.36 -2.01 3.80
CA PRO A 174 -16.25 -2.48 2.97
C PRO A 174 -14.92 -2.40 3.71
N PHE A 175 -13.98 -3.25 3.32
CA PHE A 175 -12.55 -2.98 3.43
C PHE A 175 -12.05 -2.73 2.01
N ILE A 176 -11.79 -1.46 1.69
CA ILE A 176 -11.29 -1.04 0.38
C ILE A 176 -9.77 -1.05 0.38
N ASN A 177 -9.12 -0.98 -0.78
CA ASN A 177 -7.66 -1.05 -0.84
C ASN A 177 -7.05 0.04 -1.72
N ASP A 178 -7.34 0.04 -3.01
CA ASP A 178 -6.69 0.93 -3.96
C ASP A 178 -7.71 1.66 -4.84
N VAL A 179 -7.34 2.82 -5.35
CA VAL A 179 -8.21 3.74 -6.08
C VAL A 179 -7.53 4.24 -7.35
N VAL A 180 -8.31 4.44 -8.42
CA VAL A 180 -7.83 5.10 -9.64
C VAL A 180 -8.86 6.09 -10.17
N ALA A 181 -8.40 7.29 -10.51
CA ALA A 181 -9.24 8.35 -11.06
C ALA A 181 -9.65 8.07 -12.50
N LEU A 182 -10.83 8.57 -12.86
CA LEU A 182 -11.35 8.51 -14.22
C LEU A 182 -11.39 9.90 -14.85
N SER A 183 -11.12 9.97 -16.14
CA SER A 183 -11.09 11.25 -16.88
C SER A 183 -12.46 11.96 -16.97
N ASP A 184 -13.55 11.26 -16.64
CA ASP A 184 -14.90 11.81 -16.56
C ASP A 184 -15.26 12.39 -15.18
N GLY A 185 -14.29 12.41 -14.26
CA GLY A 185 -14.43 12.98 -12.91
C GLY A 185 -14.86 11.99 -11.84
N GLY A 186 -15.09 10.71 -12.22
CA GLY A 186 -15.32 9.60 -11.28
C GLY A 186 -14.03 8.90 -10.85
N PHE A 187 -14.18 7.77 -10.17
CA PHE A 187 -13.08 6.88 -9.82
C PHE A 187 -13.53 5.42 -9.75
N LEU A 188 -12.56 4.50 -9.74
CA LEU A 188 -12.75 3.11 -9.38
C LEU A 188 -12.03 2.83 -8.07
N VAL A 189 -12.60 1.96 -7.23
CA VAL A 189 -11.97 1.53 -5.98
C VAL A 189 -12.19 0.04 -5.78
N THR A 190 -11.16 -0.66 -5.33
CA THR A 190 -11.25 -2.08 -5.01
C THR A 190 -11.86 -2.30 -3.63
N HIS A 191 -12.76 -3.26 -3.54
CA HIS A 191 -13.36 -3.77 -2.32
C HIS A 191 -12.84 -5.19 -2.09
N MET A 192 -12.11 -5.42 -1.02
CA MET A 192 -11.51 -6.72 -0.73
C MET A 192 -12.48 -7.68 -0.06
N TRP A 193 -13.16 -7.23 1.01
CA TRP A 193 -14.19 -7.97 1.77
C TRP A 193 -15.02 -7.03 2.65
N ASN A 194 -16.04 -7.54 3.32
CA ASN A 194 -16.81 -6.78 4.30
C ASN A 194 -16.16 -6.89 5.70
N LYS A 195 -15.89 -5.77 6.36
CA LYS A 195 -15.28 -5.68 7.71
C LYS A 195 -16.11 -6.34 8.80
N SER A 196 -17.43 -6.49 8.59
CA SER A 196 -18.33 -7.22 9.51
C SER A 196 -18.05 -8.71 9.60
N ILE A 197 -17.29 -9.28 8.66
CA ILE A 197 -16.87 -10.69 8.71
C ILE A 197 -15.62 -10.78 9.60
N ALA A 198 -15.63 -11.69 10.58
CA ALA A 198 -14.46 -11.89 11.43
C ALA A 198 -13.22 -12.24 10.61
N PHE A 199 -12.06 -11.63 10.93
CA PHE A 199 -10.84 -11.73 10.12
C PHE A 199 -10.36 -13.18 9.88
N GLU A 200 -10.50 -14.05 10.90
CA GLU A 200 -10.20 -15.50 10.76
C GLU A 200 -11.10 -16.16 9.70
N GLU A 201 -12.38 -15.80 9.67
CA GLU A 201 -13.33 -16.31 8.68
C GLU A 201 -13.03 -15.75 7.27
N VAL A 202 -12.63 -14.47 7.17
CA VAL A 202 -12.14 -13.89 5.92
C VAL A 202 -10.98 -14.71 5.37
N GLY A 203 -9.95 -14.95 6.18
CA GLY A 203 -8.78 -15.74 5.79
C GLY A 203 -9.16 -17.14 5.29
N ARG A 204 -10.02 -17.84 6.03
CA ARG A 204 -10.51 -19.18 5.65
C ARG A 204 -11.23 -19.18 4.30
N ARG A 205 -12.08 -18.19 4.04
CA ARG A 205 -12.86 -18.07 2.80
C ARG A 205 -11.98 -17.69 1.60
N LEU A 206 -11.04 -16.76 1.79
CA LEU A 206 -10.07 -16.37 0.77
C LEU A 206 -9.18 -17.54 0.36
N LEU A 207 -8.68 -18.32 1.33
CA LEU A 207 -7.91 -19.54 1.07
C LEU A 207 -8.73 -20.63 0.35
N ALA A 208 -10.04 -20.66 0.56
CA ALA A 208 -10.95 -21.51 -0.21
C ALA A 208 -11.26 -20.99 -1.62
N GLY A 209 -10.70 -19.85 -2.03
CA GLY A 209 -10.90 -19.24 -3.33
C GLY A 209 -12.26 -18.54 -3.46
N GLU A 210 -12.89 -18.15 -2.35
CA GLU A 210 -14.18 -17.47 -2.40
C GLU A 210 -14.04 -16.04 -2.89
N LYS A 211 -14.80 -15.68 -3.90
CA LYS A 211 -14.82 -14.34 -4.49
C LYS A 211 -15.64 -13.39 -3.62
N MET A 212 -14.99 -12.78 -2.65
CA MET A 212 -15.63 -11.91 -1.66
C MET A 212 -15.53 -10.44 -1.99
N GLY A 213 -14.64 -10.06 -2.91
CA GLY A 213 -14.38 -8.69 -3.29
C GLY A 213 -14.82 -8.37 -4.72
N TRP A 214 -14.80 -7.10 -5.06
CA TRP A 214 -15.17 -6.57 -6.38
C TRP A 214 -14.62 -5.16 -6.58
N VAL A 215 -14.93 -4.53 -7.73
CA VAL A 215 -14.63 -3.13 -8.00
C VAL A 215 -15.91 -2.30 -7.94
N TRP A 216 -15.88 -1.20 -7.22
CA TRP A 216 -16.85 -0.13 -7.28
C TRP A 216 -16.43 0.94 -8.29
N GLU A 217 -17.37 1.47 -9.04
CA GLU A 217 -17.24 2.72 -9.78
C GLU A 217 -18.12 3.78 -9.12
N TRP A 218 -17.53 4.93 -8.80
CA TRP A 218 -18.24 6.09 -8.29
C TRP A 218 -18.27 7.19 -9.34
N GLN A 219 -19.43 7.86 -9.44
CA GLN A 219 -19.63 9.02 -10.29
C GLN A 219 -20.39 10.09 -9.55
N ALA A 220 -19.96 11.36 -9.70
CA ALA A 220 -20.64 12.50 -9.08
C ALA A 220 -22.13 12.52 -9.43
N GLY A 221 -22.98 12.71 -8.42
CA GLY A 221 -24.44 12.74 -8.55
C GLY A 221 -25.12 11.39 -8.79
N SER A 222 -24.37 10.32 -9.09
CA SER A 222 -24.90 8.96 -9.25
C SER A 222 -24.47 8.02 -8.12
N GLY A 223 -23.38 8.38 -7.40
CA GLY A 223 -22.80 7.54 -6.34
C GLY A 223 -22.14 6.28 -6.87
N PHE A 224 -22.09 5.25 -6.02
CA PHE A 224 -21.42 3.99 -6.32
C PHE A 224 -22.28 3.04 -7.16
N SER A 225 -21.64 2.37 -8.11
CA SER A 225 -22.19 1.26 -8.88
C SER A 225 -21.18 0.12 -8.96
N PHE A 226 -21.70 -1.11 -9.08
CA PHE A 226 -20.88 -2.32 -9.17
C PHE A 226 -20.34 -2.48 -10.60
N VAL A 227 -19.02 -2.67 -10.76
CA VAL A 227 -18.43 -3.01 -12.05
C VAL A 227 -18.74 -4.48 -12.37
N ALA A 228 -19.45 -4.72 -13.45
CA ALA A 228 -19.88 -6.06 -13.85
C ALA A 228 -18.66 -7.02 -13.99
N ASN A 229 -18.82 -8.25 -13.53
CA ASN A 229 -17.82 -9.34 -13.56
C ASN A 229 -16.48 -9.04 -12.86
N SER A 230 -16.42 -8.01 -12.02
CA SER A 230 -15.25 -7.69 -11.21
C SER A 230 -15.14 -8.50 -9.91
N GLN A 231 -16.11 -9.38 -9.61
CA GLN A 231 -16.03 -10.23 -8.41
C GLN A 231 -14.85 -11.18 -8.47
N GLU A 232 -13.95 -11.05 -7.49
CA GLU A 232 -12.73 -11.86 -7.42
C GLU A 232 -12.29 -12.13 -5.96
N VAL A 233 -11.23 -12.94 -5.83
CA VAL A 233 -10.65 -13.36 -4.55
C VAL A 233 -9.67 -12.29 -4.09
N MET A 234 -10.15 -11.33 -3.31
CA MET A 234 -9.36 -10.22 -2.77
C MET A 234 -8.77 -9.31 -3.88
N PRO A 235 -9.61 -8.54 -4.62
CA PRO A 235 -9.13 -7.46 -5.46
C PRO A 235 -8.31 -6.48 -4.63
N ASN A 236 -7.11 -6.14 -5.09
CA ASN A 236 -6.15 -5.28 -4.42
C ASN A 236 -5.84 -4.07 -5.30
N GLY A 237 -4.66 -3.94 -5.88
CA GLY A 237 -4.30 -2.82 -6.73
C GLY A 237 -5.17 -2.66 -7.98
N ILE A 238 -5.38 -1.43 -8.43
CA ILE A 238 -6.20 -1.10 -9.59
C ILE A 238 -5.60 0.03 -10.40
N THR A 239 -5.63 -0.10 -11.72
CA THR A 239 -5.35 1.02 -12.64
C THR A 239 -6.22 0.93 -13.89
N VAL A 240 -6.21 1.99 -14.71
CA VAL A 240 -6.97 2.03 -15.97
C VAL A 240 -6.10 2.38 -17.16
N SER A 241 -6.52 1.96 -18.36
CA SER A 241 -5.88 2.42 -19.59
C SER A 241 -6.03 3.94 -19.75
N LYS A 242 -5.11 4.58 -20.49
CA LYS A 242 -5.12 6.03 -20.73
C LYS A 242 -6.43 6.58 -21.29
N ASP A 243 -7.20 5.75 -22.02
CA ASP A 243 -8.52 6.13 -22.55
C ASP A 243 -9.67 5.74 -21.62
N ASN A 244 -9.37 5.25 -20.41
CA ASN A 244 -10.29 4.77 -19.37
C ASN A 244 -11.27 3.67 -19.82
N LYS A 245 -10.96 2.95 -20.92
CA LYS A 245 -11.82 1.87 -21.40
C LYS A 245 -11.50 0.51 -20.81
N LYS A 246 -10.28 0.33 -20.31
CA LYS A 246 -9.83 -0.92 -19.70
C LYS A 246 -9.48 -0.69 -18.24
N ILE A 247 -9.86 -1.65 -17.41
CA ILE A 247 -9.55 -1.71 -16.00
C ILE A 247 -8.57 -2.87 -15.80
N PHE A 248 -7.50 -2.65 -15.05
CA PHE A 248 -6.56 -3.67 -14.64
C PHE A 248 -6.67 -3.85 -13.13
N VAL A 249 -6.97 -5.07 -12.68
CA VAL A 249 -7.19 -5.38 -11.26
C VAL A 249 -6.26 -6.49 -10.84
N ASN A 250 -5.48 -6.23 -9.83
CA ASN A 250 -4.69 -7.23 -9.14
C ASN A 250 -5.60 -8.06 -8.23
N VAL A 251 -5.61 -9.37 -8.44
CA VAL A 251 -6.41 -10.32 -7.66
C VAL A 251 -5.47 -11.06 -6.73
N TYR A 252 -5.25 -10.49 -5.53
CA TYR A 252 -4.18 -10.90 -4.62
C TYR A 252 -4.21 -12.39 -4.28
N MET A 253 -5.29 -12.88 -3.68
CA MET A 253 -5.43 -14.31 -3.34
C MET A 253 -5.83 -15.17 -4.54
N GLY A 254 -6.17 -14.56 -5.68
CA GLY A 254 -6.42 -15.26 -6.94
C GLY A 254 -5.17 -15.44 -7.79
N ASN A 255 -4.02 -14.89 -7.38
CA ASN A 255 -2.71 -15.03 -8.05
C ASN A 255 -2.73 -14.63 -9.54
N LYS A 256 -3.34 -13.51 -9.86
CA LYS A 256 -3.45 -13.02 -11.24
C LYS A 256 -3.75 -11.53 -11.31
N VAL A 257 -3.47 -10.94 -12.45
CA VAL A 257 -4.01 -9.64 -12.87
C VAL A 257 -5.04 -9.87 -13.94
N ILE A 258 -6.21 -9.25 -13.85
CA ILE A 258 -7.25 -9.30 -14.87
C ILE A 258 -7.38 -7.97 -15.58
N LYS A 259 -7.65 -8.05 -16.90
CA LYS A 259 -8.01 -6.91 -17.74
C LYS A 259 -9.50 -6.98 -18.05
N LEU A 260 -10.24 -5.96 -17.65
CA LEU A 260 -11.69 -5.85 -17.90
C LEU A 260 -11.96 -4.72 -18.89
N ASP A 261 -12.93 -4.92 -19.75
CA ASP A 261 -13.57 -3.81 -20.49
C ASP A 261 -14.51 -3.06 -19.53
N ARG A 262 -14.28 -1.76 -19.30
CA ARG A 262 -15.03 -0.95 -18.31
C ARG A 262 -16.52 -0.91 -18.65
N GLY A 263 -16.89 -0.83 -19.93
CA GLY A 263 -18.29 -0.67 -20.33
C GLY A 263 -19.12 -1.94 -20.20
N SER A 264 -18.54 -3.10 -20.52
CA SER A 264 -19.25 -4.39 -20.49
C SER A 264 -18.90 -5.28 -19.30
N GLY A 265 -17.79 -5.00 -18.62
CA GLY A 265 -17.20 -5.86 -17.60
C GLY A 265 -16.60 -7.16 -18.17
N MET A 266 -16.45 -7.29 -19.47
CA MET A 266 -15.89 -8.50 -20.08
C MET A 266 -14.40 -8.63 -19.73
N VAL A 267 -13.99 -9.81 -19.24
CA VAL A 267 -12.58 -10.14 -19.03
C VAL A 267 -11.94 -10.37 -20.41
N GLU A 268 -10.97 -9.55 -20.78
CA GLU A 268 -10.27 -9.57 -22.06
C GLU A 268 -8.88 -10.20 -22.00
N GLY A 269 -8.31 -10.32 -20.80
CA GLY A 269 -6.99 -10.88 -20.62
C GLY A 269 -6.68 -11.15 -19.15
N THR A 270 -5.66 -11.99 -18.94
CA THR A 270 -5.18 -12.35 -17.61
C THR A 270 -3.66 -12.53 -17.68
N PHE A 271 -2.97 -12.09 -16.64
CA PHE A 271 -1.58 -12.37 -16.40
C PHE A 271 -1.45 -13.09 -15.05
N GLU A 272 -0.87 -14.30 -15.07
CA GLU A 272 -0.72 -15.11 -13.86
C GLU A 272 0.53 -14.65 -13.11
N ILE A 273 0.33 -14.25 -11.86
CA ILE A 273 1.40 -13.80 -10.95
C ILE A 273 0.95 -14.00 -9.50
N ARG A 274 1.82 -14.50 -8.64
CA ARG A 274 1.50 -14.80 -7.26
C ARG A 274 1.24 -13.52 -6.47
N GLN A 275 0.17 -13.47 -5.70
CA GLN A 275 -0.16 -12.41 -4.74
C GLN A 275 0.18 -10.98 -5.23
N PRO A 276 -0.35 -10.53 -6.41
CA PRO A 276 -0.10 -9.18 -6.90
C PRO A 276 -0.75 -8.15 -5.99
N ASP A 277 0.03 -7.17 -5.54
CA ASP A 277 -0.41 -6.09 -4.66
C ASP A 277 -0.82 -4.86 -5.49
N ASN A 278 -0.11 -3.72 -5.46
CA ASN A 278 -0.46 -2.58 -6.28
C ASN A 278 0.05 -2.69 -7.72
N VAL A 279 -0.58 -1.94 -8.62
CA VAL A 279 -0.25 -1.88 -10.05
C VAL A 279 -0.19 -0.43 -10.52
N THR A 280 0.89 -0.04 -11.17
CA THR A 280 1.02 1.26 -11.83
C THR A 280 1.09 1.12 -13.35
N LEU A 281 0.67 2.15 -14.08
CA LEU A 281 0.73 2.19 -15.55
C LEU A 281 1.69 3.30 -16.00
N ASP A 282 2.74 2.94 -16.73
CA ASP A 282 3.69 3.93 -17.22
C ASP A 282 3.26 4.64 -18.52
N ALA A 283 4.08 5.58 -18.95
CA ALA A 283 3.83 6.34 -20.17
C ALA A 283 3.87 5.50 -21.44
N ASP A 284 4.54 4.38 -21.44
CA ASP A 284 4.68 3.45 -22.58
C ASP A 284 3.55 2.43 -22.64
N GLY A 285 2.68 2.41 -21.63
CA GLY A 285 1.55 1.47 -21.52
C GLY A 285 1.94 0.15 -20.91
N MET A 286 3.04 0.11 -20.15
CA MET A 286 3.43 -1.07 -19.37
C MET A 286 2.85 -0.97 -17.97
N LEU A 287 2.29 -2.06 -17.50
CA LEU A 287 1.90 -2.25 -16.10
C LEU A 287 3.13 -2.69 -15.31
N TRP A 288 3.33 -2.07 -14.15
CA TRP A 288 4.35 -2.45 -13.17
C TRP A 288 3.62 -3.00 -11.94
N ILE A 289 3.90 -4.24 -11.60
CA ILE A 289 3.14 -5.00 -10.61
C ILE A 289 4.08 -5.46 -9.52
N ALA A 290 3.86 -4.98 -8.31
CA ALA A 290 4.48 -5.54 -7.12
C ALA A 290 3.75 -6.83 -6.71
N SER A 291 4.49 -7.82 -6.25
CA SER A 291 3.93 -9.14 -5.97
C SER A 291 4.67 -9.82 -4.84
N HIS A 292 3.93 -10.33 -3.88
CA HIS A 292 4.47 -11.07 -2.75
C HIS A 292 4.71 -12.53 -3.08
N GLN A 293 5.80 -13.10 -2.54
CA GLN A 293 6.18 -14.47 -2.81
C GLN A 293 6.14 -15.41 -1.59
N GLN A 294 5.82 -14.84 -0.39
CA GLN A 294 5.71 -15.61 0.84
C GLN A 294 4.52 -16.59 0.83
N ASP A 295 4.60 -17.60 1.70
CA ASP A 295 3.46 -18.47 1.98
C ASP A 295 2.48 -17.76 2.97
N PRO A 296 1.28 -17.35 2.53
CA PRO A 296 0.35 -16.60 3.37
C PRO A 296 -0.16 -17.38 4.57
N LEU A 297 0.08 -18.69 4.65
CA LEU A 297 -0.33 -19.53 5.76
C LEU A 297 0.73 -19.64 6.86
N ASN A 298 2.02 -19.53 6.48
CA ASN A 298 3.13 -19.85 7.36
C ASN A 298 4.09 -18.67 7.55
N GLU A 299 4.04 -17.67 6.69
CA GLU A 299 4.95 -16.53 6.68
C GLU A 299 4.16 -15.22 6.76
N THR A 300 4.32 -14.55 7.89
CA THR A 300 3.73 -13.22 8.11
C THR A 300 4.80 -12.24 8.53
N CYS A 301 4.61 -10.97 8.24
CA CYS A 301 5.49 -9.93 8.73
C CYS A 301 5.27 -9.74 10.23
N THR A 302 6.27 -10.06 11.04
CA THR A 302 6.21 -9.98 12.51
C THR A 302 7.16 -8.95 13.09
N VAL A 303 7.84 -8.14 12.25
CA VAL A 303 8.74 -7.09 12.70
C VAL A 303 7.93 -5.91 13.24
N GLU A 304 8.32 -5.43 14.42
CA GLU A 304 7.72 -4.22 15.01
C GLU A 304 8.44 -2.96 14.54
N GLU A 305 9.73 -3.06 14.24
CA GLU A 305 10.57 -1.96 13.75
C GLU A 305 11.49 -2.45 12.63
N GLY A 306 11.78 -1.58 11.66
CA GLY A 306 12.60 -1.88 10.50
C GLY A 306 11.83 -2.56 9.36
N PRO A 307 12.50 -2.99 8.29
CA PRO A 307 11.85 -3.55 7.12
C PRO A 307 11.35 -4.98 7.36
N CYS A 308 10.19 -5.28 6.80
CA CYS A 308 9.77 -6.65 6.57
C CYS A 308 10.53 -7.22 5.36
N LEU A 309 11.27 -8.31 5.52
CA LEU A 309 12.16 -8.86 4.49
C LEU A 309 11.58 -10.09 3.78
N LEU A 310 10.26 -10.23 3.77
CA LEU A 310 9.60 -11.29 3.01
C LEU A 310 9.85 -11.16 1.51
N PRO A 311 9.96 -12.28 0.79
CA PRO A 311 10.31 -12.29 -0.62
C PRO A 311 9.25 -11.61 -1.48
N PHE A 312 9.72 -10.93 -2.54
CA PHE A 312 8.86 -10.24 -3.49
C PHE A 312 9.40 -10.35 -4.92
N GLN A 313 8.54 -10.01 -5.87
CA GLN A 313 8.96 -9.77 -7.27
C GLN A 313 8.26 -8.53 -7.82
N VAL A 314 8.85 -7.95 -8.85
CA VAL A 314 8.25 -6.93 -9.70
C VAL A 314 8.12 -7.47 -11.11
N ALA A 315 6.91 -7.40 -11.67
CA ALA A 315 6.67 -7.78 -13.06
C ALA A 315 6.36 -6.55 -13.91
N ARG A 316 6.79 -6.60 -15.18
CA ARG A 316 6.43 -5.66 -16.23
C ARG A 316 5.53 -6.37 -17.24
N VAL A 317 4.33 -5.82 -17.49
CA VAL A 317 3.32 -6.45 -18.34
C VAL A 317 2.79 -5.45 -19.36
N ASP A 318 2.77 -5.82 -20.62
CA ASP A 318 2.15 -5.03 -21.68
C ASP A 318 0.62 -5.00 -21.48
N SER A 319 0.07 -3.80 -21.25
CA SER A 319 -1.35 -3.60 -20.95
C SER A 319 -2.30 -3.96 -22.08
N GLN A 320 -1.82 -4.03 -23.32
CA GLN A 320 -2.64 -4.42 -24.49
C GLN A 320 -2.75 -5.93 -24.62
N THR A 321 -1.62 -6.63 -24.53
CA THR A 321 -1.51 -8.06 -24.77
C THR A 321 -1.63 -8.92 -23.50
N MET A 322 -1.42 -8.33 -22.33
CA MET A 322 -1.29 -9.03 -21.04
C MET A 322 -0.13 -10.06 -21.04
N LEU A 323 0.89 -9.84 -21.86
CA LEU A 323 2.15 -10.59 -21.83
C LEU A 323 3.18 -9.81 -21.02
N GLY A 324 3.95 -10.50 -20.18
CA GLY A 324 4.90 -9.85 -19.30
C GLY A 324 6.03 -10.76 -18.85
N GLU A 325 6.91 -10.18 -18.06
CA GLU A 325 8.08 -10.84 -17.48
C GLU A 325 8.36 -10.32 -16.07
N THR A 326 8.98 -11.14 -15.23
CA THR A 326 9.55 -10.68 -13.96
C THR A 326 10.85 -9.92 -14.27
N VAL A 327 10.94 -8.67 -13.78
CA VAL A 327 12.11 -7.80 -13.98
C VAL A 327 12.98 -7.70 -12.73
N LEU A 328 12.42 -8.00 -11.55
CA LEU A 328 13.13 -8.06 -10.29
C LEU A 328 12.51 -9.17 -9.43
N GLU A 329 13.36 -9.96 -8.82
CA GLU A 329 13.00 -10.94 -7.79
C GLU A 329 14.03 -10.85 -6.67
N HIS A 330 13.59 -10.76 -5.42
CA HIS A 330 14.47 -10.56 -4.29
C HIS A 330 13.89 -11.17 -3.01
N GLU A 331 14.78 -11.60 -2.12
CA GLU A 331 14.50 -12.13 -0.79
C GLU A 331 15.53 -11.59 0.20
N GLY A 332 15.07 -11.10 1.35
CA GLY A 332 15.94 -10.62 2.41
C GLY A 332 16.28 -9.13 2.31
N ALA A 333 17.40 -8.74 2.93
CA ALA A 333 17.83 -7.33 2.93
C ALA A 333 18.32 -6.90 1.54
N PRO A 334 18.16 -5.59 1.17
CA PRO A 334 17.78 -4.47 2.02
C PRO A 334 16.29 -4.11 1.99
N MET A 335 15.47 -4.80 1.20
CA MET A 335 14.06 -4.51 0.98
C MET A 335 13.27 -5.81 0.86
N GLY A 336 12.03 -5.81 1.33
CA GLY A 336 11.10 -6.93 1.18
C GLY A 336 9.66 -6.47 1.33
N TYR A 337 8.72 -7.39 1.13
CA TYR A 337 7.28 -7.16 1.26
C TYR A 337 6.79 -5.95 0.46
N VAL A 338 7.26 -5.84 -0.79
CA VAL A 338 7.01 -4.70 -1.67
C VAL A 338 5.56 -4.68 -2.12
N THR A 339 4.87 -3.56 -1.87
CA THR A 339 3.46 -3.36 -2.21
C THR A 339 3.26 -2.59 -3.51
N VAL A 340 4.15 -1.68 -3.84
CA VAL A 340 4.07 -0.85 -5.06
C VAL A 340 5.39 -0.85 -5.82
N ALA A 341 5.32 -0.79 -7.15
CA ALA A 341 6.44 -0.56 -8.04
C ALA A 341 6.08 0.57 -9.01
N LEU A 342 6.77 1.71 -8.89
CA LEU A 342 6.55 2.91 -9.69
C LEU A 342 7.76 3.19 -10.56
N LYS A 343 7.60 3.17 -11.89
CA LYS A 343 8.65 3.55 -12.81
C LYS A 343 8.76 5.07 -12.91
N VAL A 344 9.96 5.59 -12.62
CA VAL A 344 10.33 7.01 -12.83
C VAL A 344 11.62 7.04 -13.62
N ASP A 345 11.58 7.59 -14.82
CA ASP A 345 12.70 7.57 -15.78
C ASP A 345 13.26 6.15 -15.99
N ASP A 346 14.52 5.90 -15.66
CA ASP A 346 15.20 4.61 -15.79
C ASP A 346 15.29 3.84 -14.44
N GLU A 347 14.50 4.25 -13.44
CA GLU A 347 14.48 3.61 -12.13
C GLU A 347 13.07 3.11 -11.79
N ILE A 348 13.01 2.10 -10.91
CA ILE A 348 11.79 1.65 -10.23
C ILE A 348 11.90 2.06 -8.77
N TYR A 349 10.93 2.80 -8.27
CA TYR A 349 10.73 3.08 -6.87
C TYR A 349 9.73 2.09 -6.28
N MET A 350 10.04 1.56 -5.09
CA MET A 350 9.25 0.51 -4.45
C MET A 350 8.88 0.93 -3.03
N GLY A 351 7.63 0.74 -2.64
CA GLY A 351 7.12 0.92 -1.28
C GLY A 351 6.83 -0.40 -0.59
N SER A 352 6.46 -0.35 0.68
CA SER A 352 6.11 -1.53 1.48
C SER A 352 5.12 -1.17 2.57
N ALA A 353 4.09 -1.99 2.76
CA ALA A 353 3.10 -1.83 3.83
C ALA A 353 3.66 -2.11 5.24
N HIS A 354 4.83 -2.73 5.33
CA HIS A 354 5.52 -3.02 6.58
C HIS A 354 6.98 -2.66 6.48
N GLY A 355 7.36 -1.51 6.99
CA GLY A 355 8.75 -1.14 6.98
C GLY A 355 9.01 0.33 7.20
N ASP A 356 10.30 0.65 7.22
CA ASP A 356 10.82 1.99 7.50
C ASP A 356 11.43 2.66 6.25
N ARG A 357 11.17 2.09 5.04
CA ARG A 357 11.86 2.51 3.82
C ARG A 357 11.05 2.32 2.55
N ILE A 358 11.35 3.18 1.58
CA ILE A 358 11.18 2.86 0.15
C ILE A 358 12.52 2.38 -0.40
N ALA A 359 12.54 1.88 -1.62
CA ALA A 359 13.79 1.51 -2.29
C ALA A 359 13.75 1.88 -3.77
N ARG A 360 14.94 2.01 -4.39
CA ARG A 360 15.05 2.18 -5.84
C ARG A 360 15.98 1.14 -6.44
N VAL A 361 15.71 0.79 -7.69
CA VAL A 361 16.51 -0.09 -8.53
C VAL A 361 16.58 0.50 -9.93
N SER A 362 17.78 0.51 -10.52
CA SER A 362 17.94 0.94 -11.91
C SER A 362 17.50 -0.17 -12.87
N LEU A 363 16.73 0.19 -13.88
CA LEU A 363 16.39 -0.70 -14.98
C LEU A 363 17.62 -0.96 -15.86
N PRO A 364 17.79 -2.20 -16.37
CA PRO A 364 18.92 -2.57 -17.22
C PRO A 364 18.89 -1.87 -18.59
#